data_c991274ebd85cd7fa7046059c055e0e3
#
_entry.id   c991274ebd85cd7fa7046059c055e0e3
#
_cell.length_a   1.000
_cell.length_b   1.000
_cell.length_c   1.000
_cell.angle_alpha   90.00
_cell.angle_beta   90.00
_cell.angle_gamma   90.00
#
_symmetry.space_group_name_H-M   'P 1'
#
loop_
_entity.id
_entity.type
_entity.pdbx_description
1 polymer ?
#
loop_
_entity_poly.entity_id
_entity_poly.type
_entity_poly.pdbx_seq_one_letter_code
_entity_poly.pdbx_strand_id
1 'polypeptide(L)'
;MAHSTVGEAEFLEKTTALFLEQGFAGTSLSQIAAATGLEKASLYYRYPGGKDEIAMAVAGGVGAWLTEFVVRPLAEDGMPEKQVREVAKQLRSLYGDGTKWCALEALSLKGGSQDLAAALKGALTAWLGAFAGVARRSGMTAAVARRRAETSIGQIEGSLVMARVLGDAKPFQRAIDALPGLLTKP
;
A
#
# COMPACT_ATOMS: atom_id res chain seq x y z
N MET A 1 -26.71 26.33 8.19
CA MET A 1 -25.39 25.75 8.49
C MET A 1 -24.82 25.23 7.16
N ALA A 2 -23.69 25.76 6.69
CA ALA A 2 -23.07 25.29 5.46
C ALA A 2 -22.60 23.86 5.68
N HIS A 3 -23.15 22.88 4.94
CA HIS A 3 -22.62 21.54 4.88
C HIS A 3 -21.20 21.66 4.28
N SER A 4 -20.17 21.50 5.10
CA SER A 4 -18.81 21.36 4.63
C SER A 4 -18.76 20.11 3.78
N THR A 5 -18.69 20.28 2.47
CA THR A 5 -18.46 19.16 1.55
C THR A 5 -17.01 18.74 1.69
N VAL A 6 -16.77 17.66 2.42
CA VAL A 6 -15.46 16.99 2.46
C VAL A 6 -14.99 16.69 1.04
N GLY A 7 -13.81 17.20 0.65
CA GLY A 7 -13.19 16.93 -0.63
C GLY A 7 -12.85 15.44 -0.78
N GLU A 8 -12.71 14.98 -2.03
CA GLU A 8 -12.42 13.56 -2.32
C GLU A 8 -11.12 13.08 -1.65
N ALA A 9 -10.06 13.88 -1.71
CA ALA A 9 -8.77 13.52 -1.10
C ALA A 9 -8.86 13.35 0.42
N GLU A 10 -9.53 14.28 1.11
CA GLU A 10 -9.74 14.21 2.56
C GLU A 10 -10.64 13.04 2.95
N PHE A 11 -11.68 12.77 2.14
CA PHE A 11 -12.56 11.63 2.32
C PHE A 11 -11.78 10.30 2.24
N LEU A 12 -10.98 10.12 1.20
CA LEU A 12 -10.17 8.92 1.01
C LEU A 12 -9.10 8.78 2.10
N GLU A 13 -8.46 9.86 2.53
CA GLU A 13 -7.49 9.85 3.63
C GLU A 13 -8.13 9.33 4.93
N LYS A 14 -9.25 9.94 5.36
CA LYS A 14 -9.96 9.53 6.58
C LYS A 14 -10.47 8.10 6.51
N THR A 15 -10.99 7.69 5.35
CA THR A 15 -11.50 6.33 5.16
C THR A 15 -10.37 5.30 5.11
N THR A 16 -9.24 5.64 4.48
CA THR A 16 -8.04 4.81 4.50
C THR A 16 -7.57 4.59 5.93
N ALA A 17 -7.51 5.63 6.75
CA ALA A 17 -7.13 5.51 8.16
C ALA A 17 -8.02 4.51 8.91
N LEU A 18 -9.34 4.56 8.71
CA LEU A 18 -10.28 3.59 9.29
C LEU A 18 -10.02 2.15 8.83
N PHE A 19 -9.82 1.94 7.53
CA PHE A 19 -9.52 0.61 7.02
C PHE A 19 -8.18 0.08 7.54
N LEU A 20 -7.19 0.96 7.68
CA LEU A 20 -5.89 0.58 8.27
C LEU A 20 -6.03 0.15 9.73
N GLU A 21 -6.88 0.82 10.51
CA GLU A 21 -7.08 0.55 11.94
C GLU A 21 -7.95 -0.68 12.20
N GLN A 22 -9.04 -0.85 11.45
CA GLN A 22 -10.11 -1.82 11.76
C GLN A 22 -10.22 -2.96 10.72
N GLY A 23 -9.50 -2.85 9.61
CA GLY A 23 -9.66 -3.73 8.45
C GLY A 23 -10.97 -3.47 7.69
N PHE A 24 -11.09 -4.08 6.50
CA PHE A 24 -12.31 -3.95 5.69
C PHE A 24 -13.55 -4.48 6.44
N ALA A 25 -13.47 -5.68 7.01
CA ALA A 25 -14.60 -6.32 7.69
C ALA A 25 -15.06 -5.55 8.94
N GLY A 26 -14.11 -4.99 9.70
CA GLY A 26 -14.38 -4.25 10.94
C GLY A 26 -14.93 -2.84 10.71
N THR A 27 -14.80 -2.28 9.50
CA THR A 27 -15.24 -0.93 9.18
C THR A 27 -16.69 -0.93 8.67
N SER A 28 -17.54 -0.07 9.22
CA SER A 28 -18.93 0.14 8.79
C SER A 28 -19.11 1.49 8.09
N LEU A 29 -20.16 1.61 7.25
CA LEU A 29 -20.56 2.90 6.65
C LEU A 29 -20.90 3.96 7.69
N SER A 30 -21.38 3.56 8.86
CA SER A 30 -21.66 4.49 9.97
C SER A 30 -20.39 5.11 10.53
N GLN A 31 -19.32 4.32 10.65
CA GLN A 31 -18.01 4.80 11.10
C GLN A 31 -17.36 5.69 10.04
N ILE A 32 -17.48 5.33 8.75
CA ILE A 32 -17.01 6.17 7.65
C ILE A 32 -17.74 7.52 7.66
N ALA A 33 -19.07 7.51 7.81
CA ALA A 33 -19.87 8.73 7.92
C ALA A 33 -19.40 9.62 9.08
N ALA A 34 -19.23 9.03 10.27
CA ALA A 34 -18.77 9.74 11.47
C ALA A 34 -17.35 10.34 11.27
N ALA A 35 -16.42 9.56 10.74
CA ALA A 35 -15.03 10.01 10.54
C ALA A 35 -14.90 11.12 9.49
N THR A 36 -15.73 11.07 8.45
CA THR A 36 -15.70 12.03 7.34
C THR A 36 -16.60 13.26 7.58
N GLY A 37 -17.48 13.20 8.57
CA GLY A 37 -18.48 14.25 8.82
C GLY A 37 -19.62 14.27 7.79
N LEU A 38 -19.77 13.20 7.00
CA LEU A 38 -20.85 13.07 6.02
C LEU A 38 -22.03 12.31 6.60
N GLU A 39 -23.23 12.60 6.11
CA GLU A 39 -24.40 11.77 6.37
C GLU A 39 -24.36 10.48 5.52
N LYS A 40 -24.96 9.39 6.01
CA LYS A 40 -25.05 8.12 5.25
C LYS A 40 -25.67 8.29 3.87
N ALA A 41 -26.70 9.14 3.76
CA ALA A 41 -27.32 9.44 2.47
C ALA A 41 -26.33 10.04 1.46
N SER A 42 -25.44 10.94 1.93
CA SER A 42 -24.38 11.51 1.11
C SER A 42 -23.33 10.49 0.70
N LEU A 43 -23.03 9.49 1.56
CA LEU A 43 -22.14 8.37 1.21
C LEU A 43 -22.74 7.53 0.09
N TYR A 44 -24.00 7.14 0.19
CA TYR A 44 -24.68 6.36 -0.86
C TYR A 44 -24.87 7.14 -2.15
N TYR A 45 -25.03 8.47 -2.09
CA TYR A 45 -25.04 9.29 -3.28
C TYR A 45 -23.70 9.31 -4.00
N ARG A 46 -22.59 9.41 -3.22
CA ARG A 46 -21.21 9.46 -3.77
C ARG A 46 -20.72 8.06 -4.17
N TYR A 47 -21.07 7.03 -3.41
CA TYR A 47 -20.66 5.64 -3.57
C TYR A 47 -21.86 4.71 -3.48
N PRO A 48 -22.65 4.56 -4.57
CA PRO A 48 -23.86 3.72 -4.57
C PRO A 48 -23.59 2.25 -4.21
N GLY A 49 -22.42 1.71 -4.55
CA GLY A 49 -21.96 0.38 -4.16
C GLY A 49 -21.51 0.26 -2.70
N GLY A 50 -21.66 1.34 -1.92
CA GLY A 50 -21.40 1.35 -0.49
C GLY A 50 -19.94 1.11 -0.13
N LYS A 51 -19.71 0.28 0.91
CA LYS A 51 -18.36 0.06 1.46
C LYS A 51 -17.39 -0.57 0.45
N ASP A 52 -17.87 -1.45 -0.41
CA ASP A 52 -17.03 -2.08 -1.44
C ASP A 52 -16.51 -1.05 -2.45
N GLU A 53 -17.38 -0.15 -2.92
CA GLU A 53 -16.97 0.90 -3.85
C GLU A 53 -16.00 1.90 -3.20
N ILE A 54 -16.23 2.24 -1.94
CA ILE A 54 -15.29 3.07 -1.16
C ILE A 54 -13.93 2.37 -1.01
N ALA A 55 -13.92 1.07 -0.70
CA ALA A 55 -12.69 0.30 -0.60
C ALA A 55 -11.97 0.17 -1.94
N MET A 56 -12.71 0.07 -3.05
CA MET A 56 -12.16 0.14 -4.41
C MET A 56 -11.48 1.47 -4.68
N ALA A 57 -12.09 2.59 -4.27
CA ALA A 57 -11.49 3.92 -4.42
C ALA A 57 -10.19 4.04 -3.60
N VAL A 58 -10.17 3.53 -2.36
CA VAL A 58 -8.96 3.46 -1.53
C VAL A 58 -7.90 2.57 -2.18
N ALA A 59 -8.25 1.38 -2.66
CA ALA A 59 -7.34 0.48 -3.36
C ALA A 59 -6.77 1.12 -4.64
N GLY A 60 -7.59 1.88 -5.37
CA GLY A 60 -7.16 2.69 -6.52
C GLY A 60 -6.11 3.73 -6.13
N GLY A 61 -6.30 4.43 -5.03
CA GLY A 61 -5.32 5.37 -4.48
C GLY A 61 -4.00 4.71 -4.13
N VAL A 62 -4.04 3.53 -3.50
CA VAL A 62 -2.83 2.73 -3.21
C VAL A 62 -2.12 2.30 -4.49
N GLY A 63 -2.86 1.82 -5.49
CA GLY A 63 -2.31 1.43 -6.79
C GLY A 63 -1.66 2.61 -7.53
N ALA A 64 -2.29 3.78 -7.50
CA ALA A 64 -1.76 5.00 -8.08
C ALA A 64 -0.46 5.43 -7.37
N TRP A 65 -0.44 5.39 -6.03
CA TRP A 65 0.76 5.70 -5.25
C TRP A 65 1.91 4.72 -5.57
N LEU A 66 1.64 3.41 -5.60
CA LEU A 66 2.64 2.42 -5.97
C LEU A 66 3.17 2.65 -7.40
N THR A 67 2.31 3.00 -8.33
CA THR A 67 2.70 3.30 -9.71
C THR A 67 3.63 4.50 -9.77
N GLU A 68 3.28 5.59 -9.09
CA GLU A 68 4.03 6.85 -9.10
C GLU A 68 5.37 6.74 -8.38
N PHE A 69 5.40 6.14 -7.19
CA PHE A 69 6.55 6.20 -6.31
C PHE A 69 7.39 4.92 -6.27
N VAL A 70 6.92 3.83 -6.88
CA VAL A 70 7.66 2.56 -6.92
C VAL A 70 7.86 2.06 -8.35
N VAL A 71 6.77 1.86 -9.09
CA VAL A 71 6.84 1.20 -10.40
C VAL A 71 7.55 2.09 -11.42
N ARG A 72 7.12 3.33 -11.56
CA ARG A 72 7.68 4.27 -12.52
C ARG A 72 9.17 4.58 -12.23
N PRO A 73 9.58 4.96 -10.99
CA PRO A 73 10.98 5.23 -10.70
C PRO A 73 11.91 4.02 -10.92
N LEU A 74 11.41 2.81 -10.68
CA LEU A 74 12.17 1.60 -10.94
C LEU A 74 12.18 1.16 -12.41
N ALA A 75 11.30 1.68 -13.26
CA ALA A 75 11.25 1.38 -14.69
C ALA A 75 12.11 2.33 -15.54
N GLU A 76 12.42 3.51 -15.02
CA GLU A 76 13.24 4.52 -15.69
C GLU A 76 14.70 4.05 -15.88
N ASP A 77 15.40 4.67 -16.85
CA ASP A 77 16.84 4.47 -17.02
C ASP A 77 17.61 5.08 -15.84
N GLY A 78 18.58 4.35 -15.32
CA GLY A 78 19.37 4.82 -14.19
C GLY A 78 20.13 3.71 -13.47
N MET A 79 20.84 4.12 -12.42
CA MET A 79 21.57 3.18 -11.56
C MET A 79 20.60 2.43 -10.65
N PRO A 80 20.45 1.10 -10.77
CA PRO A 80 19.49 0.31 -10.00
C PRO A 80 19.56 0.56 -8.49
N GLU A 81 20.77 0.61 -7.93
CA GLU A 81 20.95 0.82 -6.48
C GLU A 81 20.45 2.20 -6.03
N LYS A 82 20.67 3.26 -6.81
CA LYS A 82 20.17 4.61 -6.51
C LYS A 82 18.64 4.64 -6.57
N GLN A 83 18.05 4.02 -7.60
CA GLN A 83 16.59 3.93 -7.75
C GLN A 83 15.95 3.19 -6.57
N VAL A 84 16.50 2.04 -6.16
CA VAL A 84 16.01 1.28 -5.00
C VAL A 84 16.14 2.08 -3.71
N ARG A 85 17.24 2.82 -3.50
CA ARG A 85 17.40 3.70 -2.33
C ARG A 85 16.32 4.79 -2.28
N GLU A 86 15.97 5.38 -3.42
CA GLU A 86 14.92 6.39 -3.46
C GLU A 86 13.55 5.79 -3.16
N VAL A 87 13.22 4.66 -3.79
CA VAL A 87 11.97 3.92 -3.48
C VAL A 87 11.91 3.50 -2.01
N ALA A 88 13.03 3.07 -1.42
CA ALA A 88 13.10 2.74 0.00
C ALA A 88 12.73 3.94 0.90
N LYS A 89 13.13 5.17 0.54
CA LYS A 89 12.73 6.39 1.25
C LYS A 89 11.22 6.64 1.14
N GLN A 90 10.65 6.46 -0.08
CA GLN A 90 9.21 6.62 -0.29
C GLN A 90 8.40 5.60 0.53
N LEU A 91 8.82 4.33 0.55
CA LEU A 91 8.19 3.30 1.37
C LEU A 91 8.31 3.61 2.87
N ARG A 92 9.46 4.11 3.32
CA ARG A 92 9.66 4.55 4.71
C ARG A 92 8.67 5.66 5.10
N SER A 93 8.49 6.65 4.23
CA SER A 93 7.53 7.74 4.42
C SER A 93 6.09 7.24 4.44
N LEU A 94 5.70 6.38 3.46
CA LEU A 94 4.36 5.79 3.38
C LEU A 94 3.96 5.09 4.68
N TYR A 95 4.86 4.25 5.18
CA TYR A 95 4.63 3.46 6.38
C TYR A 95 4.97 4.18 7.70
N GLY A 96 5.21 5.52 7.64
CA GLY A 96 5.50 6.32 8.84
C GLY A 96 6.65 5.75 9.66
N ASP A 97 7.74 5.38 8.98
CA ASP A 97 8.92 4.74 9.56
C ASP A 97 8.63 3.43 10.33
N GLY A 98 7.55 2.74 9.96
CA GLY A 98 7.14 1.46 10.55
C GLY A 98 5.99 1.55 11.56
N THR A 99 5.36 2.72 11.69
CA THR A 99 4.24 2.95 12.62
C THR A 99 2.87 2.80 11.99
N LYS A 100 2.78 2.83 10.64
CA LYS A 100 1.53 2.71 9.88
C LYS A 100 1.34 1.29 9.35
N TRP A 101 0.09 0.92 9.12
CA TRP A 101 -0.31 -0.38 8.57
C TRP A 101 -0.23 -0.38 7.05
N CYS A 102 -0.18 -1.58 6.46
CA CYS A 102 -0.28 -1.73 5.02
C CYS A 102 -1.75 -1.76 4.57
N ALA A 103 -2.09 -0.95 3.59
CA ALA A 103 -3.43 -0.93 3.04
C ALA A 103 -3.76 -2.22 2.25
N LEU A 104 -2.77 -2.84 1.60
CA LEU A 104 -2.96 -4.15 0.95
C LEU A 104 -3.33 -5.22 1.99
N GLU A 105 -2.65 -5.25 3.14
CA GLU A 105 -2.99 -6.15 4.26
C GLU A 105 -4.41 -5.86 4.75
N ALA A 106 -4.70 -4.62 5.14
CA ALA A 106 -5.97 -4.23 5.75
C ALA A 106 -7.19 -4.51 4.87
N LEU A 107 -7.06 -4.30 3.54
CA LEU A 107 -8.13 -4.52 2.57
C LEU A 107 -8.21 -5.97 2.08
N SER A 108 -7.15 -6.78 2.20
CA SER A 108 -7.14 -8.19 1.79
C SER A 108 -7.83 -9.14 2.77
N LEU A 109 -8.11 -8.68 3.99
CA LEU A 109 -8.82 -9.46 4.99
C LEU A 109 -10.28 -9.70 4.55
N LYS A 110 -10.85 -10.82 5.00
CA LYS A 110 -12.16 -11.35 4.57
C LYS A 110 -13.26 -10.28 4.42
N GLY A 111 -14.08 -10.40 3.38
CA GLY A 111 -15.34 -9.69 3.23
C GLY A 111 -15.44 -8.71 2.05
N GLY A 112 -14.36 -8.47 1.32
CA GLY A 112 -14.39 -7.62 0.12
C GLY A 112 -14.91 -8.35 -1.13
N SER A 113 -15.33 -7.57 -2.13
CA SER A 113 -15.79 -8.07 -3.41
C SER A 113 -14.67 -8.74 -4.23
N GLN A 114 -15.05 -9.49 -5.27
CA GLN A 114 -14.08 -10.06 -6.21
C GLN A 114 -13.30 -8.96 -6.95
N ASP A 115 -13.93 -7.83 -7.24
CA ASP A 115 -13.30 -6.70 -7.91
C ASP A 115 -12.23 -6.06 -7.00
N LEU A 116 -12.51 -5.89 -5.70
CA LEU A 116 -11.53 -5.44 -4.73
C LEU A 116 -10.33 -6.40 -4.66
N ALA A 117 -10.58 -7.71 -4.60
CA ALA A 117 -9.53 -8.71 -4.60
C ALA A 117 -8.68 -8.66 -5.89
N ALA A 118 -9.31 -8.43 -7.04
CA ALA A 118 -8.62 -8.27 -8.32
C ALA A 118 -7.75 -7.00 -8.35
N ALA A 119 -8.26 -5.87 -7.83
CA ALA A 119 -7.51 -4.62 -7.74
C ALA A 119 -6.27 -4.76 -6.84
N LEU A 120 -6.41 -5.37 -5.66
CA LEU A 120 -5.30 -5.63 -4.73
C LEU A 120 -4.25 -6.57 -5.36
N LYS A 121 -4.70 -7.64 -6.03
CA LYS A 121 -3.82 -8.53 -6.78
C LYS A 121 -3.05 -7.78 -7.86
N GLY A 122 -3.71 -6.88 -8.60
CA GLY A 122 -3.08 -6.05 -9.62
C GLY A 122 -1.99 -5.16 -9.02
N ALA A 123 -2.26 -4.46 -7.93
CA ALA A 123 -1.31 -3.60 -7.24
C ALA A 123 -0.08 -4.39 -6.73
N LEU A 124 -0.29 -5.54 -6.08
CA LEU A 124 0.80 -6.39 -5.61
C LEU A 124 1.62 -6.97 -6.78
N THR A 125 0.96 -7.37 -7.87
CA THR A 125 1.65 -7.88 -9.06
C THR A 125 2.52 -6.81 -9.71
N ALA A 126 2.06 -5.56 -9.78
CA ALA A 126 2.84 -4.44 -10.30
C ALA A 126 4.06 -4.17 -9.42
N TRP A 127 3.91 -4.18 -8.10
CA TRP A 127 5.01 -4.01 -7.14
C TRP A 127 6.07 -5.12 -7.28
N LEU A 128 5.64 -6.39 -7.30
CA LEU A 128 6.51 -7.55 -7.55
C LEU A 128 7.26 -7.41 -8.89
N GLY A 129 6.54 -7.02 -9.94
CA GLY A 129 7.12 -6.80 -11.27
C GLY A 129 8.20 -5.72 -11.28
N ALA A 130 7.98 -4.60 -10.60
CA ALA A 130 8.94 -3.50 -10.49
C ALA A 130 10.22 -3.94 -9.76
N PHE A 131 10.10 -4.63 -8.64
CA PHE A 131 11.24 -5.16 -7.89
C PHE A 131 12.01 -6.23 -8.67
N ALA A 132 11.29 -7.17 -9.32
CA ALA A 132 11.93 -8.15 -10.18
C ALA A 132 12.60 -7.51 -11.40
N GLY A 133 12.02 -6.46 -11.96
CA GLY A 133 12.58 -5.70 -13.09
C GLY A 133 13.93 -5.06 -12.73
N VAL A 134 14.01 -4.35 -11.60
CA VAL A 134 15.27 -3.74 -11.16
C VAL A 134 16.33 -4.80 -10.81
N ALA A 135 15.93 -5.92 -10.20
CA ALA A 135 16.84 -7.03 -9.90
C ALA A 135 17.41 -7.68 -11.18
N ARG A 136 16.60 -7.82 -12.22
CA ARG A 136 17.08 -8.29 -13.55
C ARG A 136 18.08 -7.32 -14.18
N ARG A 137 17.82 -6.02 -14.13
CA ARG A 137 18.77 -5.00 -14.62
C ARG A 137 20.08 -5.00 -13.83
N SER A 138 20.06 -5.51 -12.61
CA SER A 138 21.25 -5.71 -11.76
C SER A 138 22.00 -7.02 -12.03
N GLY A 139 21.63 -7.78 -13.09
CA GLY A 139 22.33 -8.99 -13.52
C GLY A 139 21.73 -10.30 -13.00
N MET A 140 20.63 -10.27 -12.28
CA MET A 140 20.00 -11.50 -11.78
C MET A 140 19.21 -12.22 -12.88
N THR A 141 19.19 -13.56 -12.83
CA THR A 141 18.28 -14.36 -13.68
C THR A 141 16.83 -14.07 -13.32
N ALA A 142 15.88 -14.33 -14.25
CA ALA A 142 14.47 -14.09 -14.00
C ALA A 142 13.94 -14.81 -12.77
N ALA A 143 14.38 -16.05 -12.52
CA ALA A 143 13.97 -16.84 -11.37
C ALA A 143 14.51 -16.27 -10.04
N VAL A 144 15.77 -15.83 -10.03
CA VAL A 144 16.38 -15.18 -8.84
C VAL A 144 15.72 -13.85 -8.57
N ALA A 145 15.55 -13.01 -9.60
CA ALA A 145 14.92 -11.69 -9.47
C ALA A 145 13.49 -11.79 -8.91
N ARG A 146 12.70 -12.76 -9.38
CA ARG A 146 11.36 -12.99 -8.85
C ARG A 146 11.40 -13.36 -7.36
N ARG A 147 12.23 -14.32 -6.96
CA ARG A 147 12.38 -14.69 -5.54
C ARG A 147 12.84 -13.53 -4.67
N ARG A 148 13.78 -12.71 -5.17
CA ARG A 148 14.25 -11.50 -4.46
C ARG A 148 13.12 -10.49 -4.26
N ALA A 149 12.28 -10.27 -5.27
CA ALA A 149 11.11 -9.40 -5.17
C ALA A 149 10.11 -9.93 -4.12
N GLU A 150 9.77 -11.21 -4.17
CA GLU A 150 8.88 -11.86 -3.21
C GLU A 150 9.44 -11.78 -1.78
N THR A 151 10.73 -12.08 -1.60
CA THR A 151 11.42 -11.98 -0.31
C THR A 151 11.40 -10.54 0.22
N SER A 152 11.69 -9.55 -0.64
CA SER A 152 11.74 -8.14 -0.24
C SER A 152 10.38 -7.63 0.24
N ILE A 153 9.31 -7.92 -0.50
CA ILE A 153 7.95 -7.53 -0.10
C ILE A 153 7.53 -8.29 1.16
N GLY A 154 7.77 -9.60 1.24
CA GLY A 154 7.47 -10.38 2.43
C GLY A 154 8.21 -9.89 3.68
N GLN A 155 9.46 -9.42 3.54
CA GLN A 155 10.21 -8.81 4.65
C GLN A 155 9.63 -7.47 5.07
N ILE A 156 9.21 -6.61 4.13
CA ILE A 156 8.53 -5.34 4.42
C ILE A 156 7.26 -5.63 5.23
N GLU A 157 6.36 -6.46 4.70
CA GLU A 157 5.07 -6.76 5.32
C GLU A 157 5.23 -7.46 6.68
N GLY A 158 6.06 -8.48 6.76
CA GLY A 158 6.35 -9.18 8.02
C GLY A 158 7.01 -8.28 9.07
N SER A 159 7.86 -7.33 8.64
CA SER A 159 8.50 -6.40 9.56
C SER A 159 7.54 -5.34 10.11
N LEU A 160 6.51 -4.93 9.34
CA LEU A 160 5.43 -4.06 9.83
C LEU A 160 4.63 -4.77 10.94
N VAL A 161 4.33 -6.06 10.75
CA VAL A 161 3.67 -6.86 11.80
C VAL A 161 4.56 -6.94 13.05
N MET A 162 5.87 -7.23 12.89
CA MET A 162 6.80 -7.28 14.02
C MET A 162 6.93 -5.93 14.72
N ALA A 163 7.04 -4.84 13.96
CA ALA A 163 7.15 -3.50 14.54
C ALA A 163 5.95 -3.17 15.42
N ARG A 164 4.75 -3.50 14.95
CA ARG A 164 3.50 -3.28 15.67
C ARG A 164 3.39 -4.12 16.94
N VAL A 165 3.66 -5.42 16.84
CA VAL A 165 3.53 -6.35 17.99
C VAL A 165 4.57 -6.07 19.07
N LEU A 166 5.80 -5.69 18.67
CA LEU A 166 6.89 -5.40 19.60
C LEU A 166 6.89 -3.95 20.11
N GLY A 167 6.12 -3.04 19.48
CA GLY A 167 6.20 -1.61 19.76
C GLY A 167 7.57 -1.00 19.39
N ASP A 168 8.30 -1.60 18.44
CA ASP A 168 9.63 -1.20 18.01
C ASP A 168 9.73 -1.16 16.49
N ALA A 169 9.99 0.00 15.92
CA ALA A 169 10.10 0.19 14.46
C ALA A 169 11.38 -0.40 13.84
N LYS A 170 12.37 -0.78 14.63
CA LYS A 170 13.65 -1.31 14.12
C LYS A 170 13.53 -2.49 13.15
N PRO A 171 12.62 -3.47 13.31
CA PRO A 171 12.43 -4.52 12.32
C PRO A 171 12.12 -3.97 10.92
N PHE A 172 11.22 -3.00 10.83
CA PHE A 172 10.86 -2.35 9.57
C PHE A 172 12.03 -1.53 8.99
N GLN A 173 12.70 -0.75 9.81
CA GLN A 173 13.86 0.05 9.38
C GLN A 173 14.93 -0.85 8.77
N ARG A 174 15.27 -1.99 9.42
CA ARG A 174 16.23 -2.96 8.89
C ARG A 174 15.77 -3.58 7.56
N ALA A 175 14.48 -3.90 7.41
CA ALA A 175 13.93 -4.45 6.18
C ALA A 175 14.05 -3.45 5.02
N ILE A 176 13.74 -2.18 5.25
CA ILE A 176 13.88 -1.12 4.26
C ILE A 176 15.35 -0.88 3.90
N ASP A 177 16.25 -0.83 4.89
CA ASP A 177 17.69 -0.63 4.66
C ASP A 177 18.33 -1.77 3.89
N ALA A 178 17.78 -2.98 3.97
CA ALA A 178 18.27 -4.15 3.25
C ALA A 178 17.87 -4.18 1.75
N LEU A 179 16.84 -3.40 1.34
CA LEU A 179 16.30 -3.45 -0.03
C LEU A 179 17.36 -3.24 -1.13
N PRO A 180 18.27 -2.25 -1.05
CA PRO A 180 19.29 -2.09 -2.07
C PRO A 180 20.15 -3.34 -2.24
N GLY A 181 20.58 -3.95 -1.12
CA GLY A 181 21.37 -5.19 -1.16
C GLY A 181 20.60 -6.37 -1.74
N LEU A 182 19.32 -6.53 -1.37
CA LEU A 182 18.48 -7.63 -1.82
C LEU A 182 18.15 -7.55 -3.32
N LEU A 183 17.93 -6.34 -3.84
CA LEU A 183 17.44 -6.14 -5.21
C LEU A 183 18.56 -5.80 -6.22
N THR A 184 19.78 -5.46 -5.77
CA THR A 184 20.84 -5.03 -6.70
C THR A 184 22.15 -5.79 -6.60
N LYS A 185 22.27 -6.71 -5.63
CA LYS A 185 23.46 -7.58 -5.52
C LYS A 185 23.08 -9.00 -5.91
N PRO A 186 23.66 -9.54 -7.02
CA PRO A 186 23.44 -10.93 -7.46
C PRO A 186 23.77 -11.97 -6.40
#